data_0259d1d08d20eb555c27e8af33efc9a9
#
_entry.id   0259d1d08d20eb555c27e8af33efc9a9
#
_cell.length_a   1.000
_cell.length_b   1.000
_cell.length_c   1.000
_cell.angle_alpha   90.00
_cell.angle_beta   90.00
_cell.angle_gamma   90.00
#
_symmetry.space_group_name_H-M   'P 1'
#
loop_
_entity.id
_entity.type
_entity.pdbx_description
1 polymer ?
#
loop_
_entity_poly.entity_id
_entity_poly.type
_entity_poly.pdbx_seq_one_letter_code
_entity_poly.pdbx_strand_id
1 'polypeptide(L)'
;MIKELEELIKDKEIIKDNPCEFKNYYGVRLPELRKIAKLIAKEKRYEFFAENHTCFEEYTIHAYALGYLKEDIDVCLKYLKDFIPQIDNWSVNDSLCQNMKFARVYPKEVFSFLKTMKDSKDEWEIRVVAVTLLSHFLNDEYIDEVIEILDSLKRPTYMSKMGIAWAFATIMAKYEDKTLEYLKSSSLDNWTFNKALCKMRESFRVSYNAKEKIKYMRRN
;
A
#
# COMPACT_ATOMS: atom_id res chain seq x y z
N MET A 1 11.79 6.14 -21.11
CA MET A 1 10.28 6.06 -21.17
C MET A 1 9.88 4.99 -22.16
N ILE A 2 8.86 4.19 -21.88
CA ILE A 2 8.40 3.14 -22.80
C ILE A 2 7.48 3.72 -23.89
N LYS A 3 7.59 3.16 -25.09
CA LYS A 3 6.90 3.65 -26.30
C LYS A 3 5.38 3.78 -26.12
N GLU A 4 4.75 2.80 -25.45
CA GLU A 4 3.30 2.81 -25.23
C GLU A 4 2.84 3.98 -24.35
N LEU A 5 3.67 4.44 -23.41
CA LEU A 5 3.39 5.62 -22.61
C LEU A 5 3.67 6.89 -23.40
N GLU A 6 4.77 6.93 -24.15
CA GLU A 6 5.10 8.07 -25.02
C GLU A 6 3.95 8.43 -25.97
N GLU A 7 3.31 7.42 -26.56
CA GLU A 7 2.14 7.61 -27.42
C GLU A 7 0.94 8.22 -26.67
N LEU A 8 0.75 7.85 -25.39
CA LEU A 8 -0.36 8.35 -24.57
C LEU A 8 -0.13 9.79 -24.07
N ILE A 9 1.11 10.23 -23.93
CA ILE A 9 1.43 11.57 -23.39
C ILE A 9 1.91 12.56 -24.46
N LYS A 10 2.08 12.11 -25.71
CA LYS A 10 2.63 12.91 -26.83
C LYS A 10 2.05 14.32 -26.97
N ASP A 11 0.74 14.45 -26.75
CA ASP A 11 0.02 15.71 -26.88
C ASP A 11 -0.45 16.24 -25.50
N LYS A 12 0.17 15.79 -24.41
CA LYS A 12 -0.18 16.19 -23.06
C LYS A 12 0.87 17.08 -22.44
N GLU A 13 0.42 18.08 -21.70
CA GLU A 13 1.28 18.89 -20.84
C GLU A 13 1.32 18.33 -19.42
N ILE A 14 2.40 18.64 -18.71
CA ILE A 14 2.52 18.30 -17.28
C ILE A 14 1.50 19.10 -16.49
N ILE A 15 0.67 18.39 -15.72
CA ILE A 15 -0.31 18.98 -14.80
C ILE A 15 0.40 19.37 -13.51
N LYS A 16 0.72 20.67 -13.36
CA LYS A 16 1.45 21.19 -12.21
C LYS A 16 0.58 21.23 -10.95
N ASP A 17 -0.66 21.70 -11.10
CA ASP A 17 -1.61 21.87 -10.01
C ASP A 17 -2.47 20.60 -9.82
N ASN A 18 -1.84 19.48 -9.47
CA ASN A 18 -2.57 18.27 -9.17
C ASN A 18 -2.74 18.11 -7.64
N PRO A 19 -3.92 17.67 -7.17
CA PRO A 19 -4.27 17.63 -5.73
C PRO A 19 -3.44 16.63 -4.91
N CYS A 20 -2.64 15.80 -5.58
CA CYS A 20 -1.79 14.79 -4.95
C CYS A 20 -0.31 15.15 -4.99
N GLU A 21 0.04 16.32 -5.52
CA GLU A 21 1.42 16.83 -5.65
C GLU A 21 2.37 15.84 -6.38
N PHE A 22 1.83 15.07 -7.33
CA PHE A 22 2.62 14.12 -8.11
C PHE A 22 3.60 14.87 -9.04
N LYS A 23 4.85 14.42 -9.05
CA LYS A 23 5.89 14.99 -9.91
C LYS A 23 5.68 14.57 -11.37
N ASN A 24 5.84 15.52 -12.28
CA ASN A 24 5.75 15.28 -13.72
C ASN A 24 4.53 14.42 -14.11
N TYR A 25 3.34 14.85 -13.69
CA TYR A 25 2.10 14.14 -13.90
C TYR A 25 1.39 14.58 -15.19
N TYR A 26 1.08 13.64 -16.08
CA TYR A 26 0.42 13.87 -17.38
C TYR A 26 -1.08 13.54 -17.36
N GLY A 27 -1.61 13.02 -16.28
CA GLY A 27 -3.04 12.71 -16.16
C GLY A 27 -3.50 11.51 -16.98
N VAL A 28 -2.63 10.53 -17.24
CA VAL A 28 -3.02 9.29 -17.90
C VAL A 28 -3.85 8.45 -16.93
N ARG A 29 -5.00 7.93 -17.40
CA ARG A 29 -5.91 7.15 -16.56
C ARG A 29 -5.28 5.83 -16.09
N LEU A 30 -5.47 5.48 -14.84
CA LEU A 30 -4.95 4.24 -14.25
C LEU A 30 -5.27 2.96 -15.05
N PRO A 31 -6.48 2.78 -15.67
CA PRO A 31 -6.74 1.62 -16.52
C PRO A 31 -5.78 1.48 -17.71
N GLU A 32 -5.34 2.59 -18.30
CA GLU A 32 -4.37 2.56 -19.42
C GLU A 32 -2.98 2.17 -18.92
N LEU A 33 -2.53 2.74 -17.79
CA LEU A 33 -1.27 2.36 -17.16
C LEU A 33 -1.25 0.87 -16.78
N ARG A 34 -2.37 0.33 -16.29
CA ARG A 34 -2.50 -1.09 -15.99
C ARG A 34 -2.42 -1.99 -17.22
N LYS A 35 -2.89 -1.55 -18.39
CA LYS A 35 -2.73 -2.31 -19.64
C LYS A 35 -1.25 -2.43 -20.02
N ILE A 36 -0.52 -1.32 -19.97
CA ILE A 36 0.91 -1.28 -20.24
C ILE A 36 1.66 -2.19 -19.24
N ALA A 37 1.39 -2.06 -17.96
CA ALA A 37 2.01 -2.86 -16.91
C ALA A 37 1.78 -4.37 -17.11
N LYS A 38 0.58 -4.77 -17.53
CA LYS A 38 0.27 -6.19 -17.85
C LYS A 38 1.06 -6.66 -19.06
N LEU A 39 1.28 -5.82 -20.06
CA LEU A 39 2.08 -6.13 -21.23
C LEU A 39 3.54 -6.36 -20.85
N ILE A 40 4.14 -5.43 -20.06
CA ILE A 40 5.49 -5.57 -19.54
C ILE A 40 5.68 -6.89 -18.79
N ALA A 41 4.80 -7.20 -17.85
CA ALA A 41 4.87 -8.44 -17.08
C ALA A 41 4.66 -9.69 -17.93
N LYS A 42 3.78 -9.65 -18.95
CA LYS A 42 3.50 -10.77 -19.85
C LYS A 42 4.66 -11.06 -20.79
N GLU A 43 5.27 -10.01 -21.33
CA GLU A 43 6.38 -10.10 -22.31
C GLU A 43 7.75 -10.15 -21.64
N LYS A 44 7.78 -10.13 -20.28
CA LYS A 44 9.01 -10.17 -19.48
C LYS A 44 10.01 -9.04 -19.85
N ARG A 45 9.48 -7.85 -20.12
CA ARG A 45 10.26 -6.63 -20.44
C ARG A 45 10.85 -6.03 -19.16
N TYR A 46 11.70 -6.80 -18.47
CA TYR A 46 12.19 -6.44 -17.12
C TYR A 46 13.32 -5.42 -17.14
N GLU A 47 13.89 -5.13 -18.32
CA GLU A 47 14.77 -3.98 -18.54
C GLU A 47 14.11 -2.66 -18.12
N PHE A 48 12.77 -2.56 -18.23
CA PHE A 48 12.00 -1.41 -17.76
C PHE A 48 12.19 -1.13 -16.24
N PHE A 49 12.41 -2.17 -15.43
CA PHE A 49 12.61 -2.01 -14.00
C PHE A 49 13.97 -1.38 -13.63
N ALA A 50 14.93 -1.40 -14.55
CA ALA A 50 16.24 -0.78 -14.38
C ALA A 50 16.32 0.65 -14.96
N GLU A 51 15.27 1.12 -15.64
CA GLU A 51 15.22 2.47 -16.20
C GLU A 51 15.03 3.53 -15.11
N ASN A 52 15.60 4.72 -15.32
CA ASN A 52 15.29 5.88 -14.50
C ASN A 52 13.92 6.44 -14.90
N HIS A 53 12.96 6.29 -14.03
CA HIS A 53 11.63 6.85 -14.23
C HIS A 53 11.62 8.36 -14.01
N THR A 54 10.91 9.09 -14.86
CA THR A 54 10.92 10.56 -14.89
C THR A 54 9.57 11.17 -14.57
N CYS A 55 8.48 10.39 -14.62
CA CYS A 55 7.13 10.86 -14.38
C CYS A 55 6.31 9.87 -13.51
N PHE A 56 5.26 10.39 -12.91
CA PHE A 56 4.33 9.62 -12.07
C PHE A 56 3.79 8.37 -12.77
N GLU A 57 3.50 8.47 -14.06
CA GLU A 57 2.95 7.36 -14.83
C GLU A 57 3.93 6.19 -14.95
N GLU A 58 5.22 6.46 -15.15
CA GLU A 58 6.25 5.41 -15.20
C GLU A 58 6.37 4.66 -13.86
N TYR A 59 6.44 5.38 -12.75
CA TYR A 59 6.42 4.78 -11.41
C TYR A 59 5.17 3.95 -11.16
N THR A 60 4.01 4.43 -11.62
CA THR A 60 2.74 3.71 -11.48
C THR A 60 2.71 2.44 -12.34
N ILE A 61 3.22 2.50 -13.57
CA ILE A 61 3.37 1.32 -14.44
C ILE A 61 4.31 0.30 -13.79
N HIS A 62 5.45 0.76 -13.25
CA HIS A 62 6.42 -0.10 -12.56
C HIS A 62 5.75 -0.83 -11.38
N ALA A 63 5.05 -0.08 -10.52
CA ALA A 63 4.33 -0.63 -9.36
C ALA A 63 3.32 -1.71 -9.79
N TYR A 64 2.53 -1.47 -10.84
CA TYR A 64 1.58 -2.46 -11.35
C TYR A 64 2.28 -3.65 -12.00
N ALA A 65 3.34 -3.43 -12.79
CA ALA A 65 4.06 -4.50 -13.48
C ALA A 65 4.70 -5.47 -12.47
N LEU A 66 5.34 -4.94 -11.41
CA LEU A 66 5.81 -5.72 -10.27
C LEU A 66 4.70 -6.56 -9.65
N GLY A 67 3.55 -5.95 -9.39
CA GLY A 67 2.40 -6.66 -8.82
C GLY A 67 1.86 -7.80 -9.71
N TYR A 68 2.13 -7.76 -11.01
CA TYR A 68 1.69 -8.77 -11.98
C TYR A 68 2.73 -9.84 -12.31
N LEU A 69 3.92 -9.80 -11.72
CA LEU A 69 4.95 -10.81 -11.93
C LEU A 69 4.42 -12.22 -11.61
N LYS A 70 4.89 -13.17 -12.41
CA LYS A 70 4.63 -14.60 -12.27
C LYS A 70 5.94 -15.40 -12.24
N GLU A 71 6.95 -14.78 -11.69
CA GLU A 71 8.27 -15.38 -11.51
C GLU A 71 8.39 -16.06 -10.14
N ASP A 72 9.50 -16.76 -9.93
CA ASP A 72 9.83 -17.33 -8.62
C ASP A 72 9.90 -16.21 -7.56
N ILE A 73 9.60 -16.58 -6.32
CA ILE A 73 9.46 -15.59 -5.24
C ILE A 73 10.72 -14.76 -5.01
N ASP A 74 11.90 -15.37 -5.12
CA ASP A 74 13.18 -14.67 -4.94
C ASP A 74 13.36 -13.56 -5.98
N VAL A 75 12.94 -13.80 -7.22
CA VAL A 75 12.95 -12.79 -8.29
C VAL A 75 11.96 -11.67 -7.99
N CYS A 76 10.74 -12.02 -7.56
CA CYS A 76 9.72 -11.04 -7.20
C CYS A 76 10.18 -10.16 -6.03
N LEU A 77 10.74 -10.75 -4.97
CA LEU A 77 11.21 -10.04 -3.79
C LEU A 77 12.45 -9.17 -4.10
N LYS A 78 13.33 -9.62 -5.00
CA LYS A 78 14.45 -8.79 -5.46
C LYS A 78 13.96 -7.50 -6.11
N TYR A 79 13.08 -7.60 -7.11
CA TYR A 79 12.54 -6.40 -7.78
C TYR A 79 11.74 -5.52 -6.82
N LEU A 80 10.99 -6.12 -5.89
CA LEU A 80 10.27 -5.38 -4.86
C LEU A 80 11.24 -4.58 -3.97
N LYS A 81 12.31 -5.19 -3.49
CA LYS A 81 13.35 -4.55 -2.68
C LYS A 81 14.02 -3.40 -3.41
N ASP A 82 14.30 -3.56 -4.70
CA ASP A 82 14.95 -2.55 -5.53
C ASP A 82 14.03 -1.36 -5.82
N PHE A 83 12.71 -1.58 -5.85
CA PHE A 83 11.72 -0.54 -6.16
C PHE A 83 11.24 0.26 -4.94
N ILE A 84 11.10 -0.35 -3.78
CA ILE A 84 10.57 0.34 -2.57
C ILE A 84 11.28 1.66 -2.28
N PRO A 85 12.63 1.78 -2.34
CA PRO A 85 13.31 3.04 -2.09
C PRO A 85 13.03 4.15 -3.12
N GLN A 86 12.40 3.84 -4.24
CA GLN A 86 12.05 4.79 -5.29
C GLN A 86 10.64 5.37 -5.11
N ILE A 87 9.87 4.86 -4.15
CA ILE A 87 8.50 5.31 -3.88
C ILE A 87 8.55 6.66 -3.17
N ASP A 88 7.88 7.66 -3.71
CA ASP A 88 7.80 9.01 -3.13
C ASP A 88 6.37 9.51 -2.92
N ASN A 89 5.36 8.66 -3.20
CA ASN A 89 3.97 9.04 -3.03
C ASN A 89 3.05 7.84 -2.71
N TRP A 90 1.93 8.13 -2.06
CA TRP A 90 0.98 7.12 -1.62
C TRP A 90 0.30 6.35 -2.76
N SER A 91 0.09 6.98 -3.92
CA SER A 91 -0.63 6.35 -5.03
C SER A 91 0.19 5.22 -5.67
N VAL A 92 1.49 5.43 -5.85
CA VAL A 92 2.43 4.41 -6.33
C VAL A 92 2.55 3.29 -5.30
N ASN A 93 2.74 3.64 -4.00
CA ASN A 93 2.82 2.68 -2.92
C ASN A 93 1.59 1.75 -2.88
N ASP A 94 0.41 2.33 -2.83
CA ASP A 94 -0.84 1.59 -2.70
C ASP A 94 -1.15 0.78 -3.97
N SER A 95 -0.78 1.30 -5.15
CA SER A 95 -0.88 0.58 -6.42
C SER A 95 -0.02 -0.68 -6.44
N LEU A 96 1.21 -0.60 -5.95
CA LEU A 96 2.08 -1.76 -5.75
C LEU A 96 1.44 -2.77 -4.80
N CYS A 97 1.17 -2.35 -3.56
CA CYS A 97 0.76 -3.23 -2.48
C CYS A 97 -0.55 -3.98 -2.80
N GLN A 98 -1.56 -3.28 -3.33
CA GLN A 98 -2.85 -3.90 -3.65
C GLN A 98 -2.81 -4.87 -4.84
N ASN A 99 -1.83 -4.72 -5.73
CA ASN A 99 -1.74 -5.54 -6.94
C ASN A 99 -0.69 -6.66 -6.84
N MET A 100 -0.06 -6.88 -5.71
CA MET A 100 0.95 -7.91 -5.44
C MET A 100 0.36 -9.32 -5.51
N LYS A 101 0.17 -9.85 -6.74
CA LYS A 101 -0.47 -11.17 -6.94
C LYS A 101 0.35 -12.31 -6.37
N PHE A 102 1.65 -12.23 -6.43
CA PHE A 102 2.54 -13.22 -5.86
C PHE A 102 2.41 -13.36 -4.34
N ALA A 103 1.90 -12.34 -3.63
CA ALA A 103 1.59 -12.45 -2.20
C ALA A 103 0.51 -13.50 -1.89
N ARG A 104 -0.33 -13.85 -2.88
CA ARG A 104 -1.33 -14.93 -2.73
C ARG A 104 -0.78 -16.30 -3.08
N VAL A 105 0.29 -16.36 -3.87
CA VAL A 105 0.95 -17.59 -4.29
C VAL A 105 1.99 -18.02 -3.26
N TYR A 106 2.71 -17.04 -2.70
CA TYR A 106 3.82 -17.20 -1.76
C TYR A 106 3.57 -16.39 -0.47
N PRO A 107 2.47 -16.65 0.27
CA PRO A 107 2.08 -15.81 1.39
C PRO A 107 3.12 -15.82 2.52
N LYS A 108 3.74 -16.96 2.82
CA LYS A 108 4.73 -17.08 3.90
C LYS A 108 5.99 -16.28 3.63
N GLU A 109 6.50 -16.35 2.41
CA GLU A 109 7.71 -15.66 1.97
C GLU A 109 7.49 -14.14 1.96
N VAL A 110 6.37 -13.69 1.41
CA VAL A 110 6.01 -12.27 1.41
C VAL A 110 5.79 -11.76 2.83
N PHE A 111 5.09 -12.51 3.68
CA PHE A 111 4.87 -12.13 5.07
C PHE A 111 6.20 -12.02 5.84
N SER A 112 7.12 -12.98 5.63
CA SER A 112 8.46 -12.94 6.21
C SER A 112 9.26 -11.73 5.71
N PHE A 113 9.17 -11.40 4.43
CA PHE A 113 9.79 -10.21 3.87
C PHE A 113 9.26 -8.92 4.52
N LEU A 114 7.95 -8.77 4.69
CA LEU A 114 7.35 -7.62 5.35
C LEU A 114 7.88 -7.44 6.79
N LYS A 115 8.08 -8.54 7.51
CA LYS A 115 8.64 -8.50 8.88
C LYS A 115 10.06 -7.93 8.93
N THR A 116 10.85 -8.04 7.87
CA THR A 116 12.19 -7.42 7.83
C THR A 116 12.16 -5.89 7.87
N MET A 117 11.05 -5.28 7.46
CA MET A 117 10.86 -3.83 7.41
C MET A 117 10.10 -3.26 8.62
N LYS A 118 9.67 -4.09 9.58
CA LYS A 118 8.85 -3.64 10.73
C LYS A 118 9.51 -2.56 11.60
N ASP A 119 10.85 -2.56 11.66
CA ASP A 119 11.64 -1.61 12.45
C ASP A 119 12.19 -0.45 11.63
N SER A 120 11.79 -0.33 10.36
CA SER A 120 12.20 0.75 9.48
C SER A 120 11.82 2.13 10.04
N LYS A 121 12.59 3.14 9.62
CA LYS A 121 12.28 4.56 9.85
C LYS A 121 11.78 5.26 8.59
N ASP A 122 11.85 4.57 7.45
CA ASP A 122 11.36 5.08 6.17
C ASP A 122 9.83 5.00 6.12
N GLU A 123 9.19 6.09 5.71
CA GLU A 123 7.72 6.18 5.71
C GLU A 123 7.07 5.28 4.67
N TRP A 124 7.74 5.10 3.53
CA TRP A 124 7.19 4.30 2.44
C TRP A 124 7.37 2.80 2.70
N GLU A 125 8.48 2.37 3.29
CA GLU A 125 8.64 0.99 3.78
C GLU A 125 7.55 0.64 4.80
N ILE A 126 7.32 1.51 5.80
CA ILE A 126 6.24 1.32 6.78
C ILE A 126 4.87 1.27 6.11
N ARG A 127 4.63 2.14 5.11
CA ARG A 127 3.36 2.13 4.38
C ARG A 127 3.23 0.89 3.51
N VAL A 128 4.30 0.40 2.87
CA VAL A 128 4.32 -0.89 2.15
C VAL A 128 3.89 -2.02 3.08
N VAL A 129 4.47 -2.11 4.28
CA VAL A 129 4.07 -3.12 5.27
C VAL A 129 2.58 -3.01 5.58
N ALA A 130 2.11 -1.84 6.01
CA ALA A 130 0.72 -1.65 6.43
C ALA A 130 -0.28 -1.94 5.31
N VAL A 131 -0.03 -1.45 4.08
CA VAL A 131 -0.96 -1.61 2.95
C VAL A 131 -0.91 -3.02 2.36
N THR A 132 0.23 -3.68 2.37
CA THR A 132 0.31 -5.08 1.94
C THR A 132 -0.40 -6.00 2.93
N LEU A 133 -0.22 -5.81 4.24
CA LEU A 133 -0.91 -6.57 5.28
C LEU A 133 -2.44 -6.44 5.14
N LEU A 134 -2.96 -5.21 5.01
CA LEU A 134 -4.40 -5.00 4.85
C LEU A 134 -4.97 -5.58 3.55
N SER A 135 -4.15 -5.71 2.51
CA SER A 135 -4.60 -6.15 1.18
C SER A 135 -4.60 -7.66 1.00
N HIS A 136 -3.69 -8.37 1.68
CA HIS A 136 -3.44 -9.80 1.40
C HIS A 136 -3.50 -10.70 2.63
N PHE A 137 -3.34 -10.18 3.86
CA PHE A 137 -3.14 -10.98 5.06
C PHE A 137 -4.26 -10.88 6.09
N LEU A 138 -5.40 -10.30 5.74
CA LEU A 138 -6.56 -10.28 6.61
C LEU A 138 -7.35 -11.60 6.50
N ASN A 139 -6.79 -12.67 7.07
CA ASN A 139 -7.42 -13.98 7.21
C ASN A 139 -7.08 -14.58 8.59
N ASP A 140 -7.73 -15.68 8.94
CA ASP A 140 -7.65 -16.26 10.29
C ASP A 140 -6.24 -16.76 10.64
N GLU A 141 -5.43 -17.12 9.64
CA GLU A 141 -4.06 -17.59 9.83
C GLU A 141 -3.12 -16.45 10.29
N TYR A 142 -3.33 -15.22 9.78
CA TYR A 142 -2.38 -14.11 9.97
C TYR A 142 -2.90 -12.98 10.85
N ILE A 143 -4.21 -12.89 11.10
CA ILE A 143 -4.82 -11.67 11.65
C ILE A 143 -4.24 -11.24 13.00
N ASP A 144 -3.90 -12.17 13.88
CA ASP A 144 -3.35 -11.83 15.19
C ASP A 144 -1.95 -11.22 15.05
N GLU A 145 -1.07 -11.85 14.28
CA GLU A 145 0.27 -11.31 14.00
C GLU A 145 0.21 -10.02 13.19
N VAL A 146 -0.76 -9.85 12.28
CA VAL A 146 -1.00 -8.60 11.54
C VAL A 146 -1.30 -7.46 12.51
N ILE A 147 -2.17 -7.66 13.49
CA ILE A 147 -2.49 -6.64 14.50
C ILE A 147 -1.24 -6.26 15.31
N GLU A 148 -0.47 -7.25 15.76
CA GLU A 148 0.77 -7.04 16.51
C GLU A 148 1.81 -6.26 15.70
N ILE A 149 2.02 -6.64 14.44
CA ILE A 149 2.96 -5.93 13.55
C ILE A 149 2.51 -4.48 13.38
N LEU A 150 1.26 -4.24 13.00
CA LEU A 150 0.72 -2.89 12.77
C LEU A 150 0.82 -2.00 14.02
N ASP A 151 0.59 -2.55 15.22
CA ASP A 151 0.72 -1.82 16.48
C ASP A 151 2.18 -1.47 16.80
N SER A 152 3.12 -2.34 16.44
CA SER A 152 4.57 -2.17 16.67
C SER A 152 5.26 -1.24 15.67
N LEU A 153 4.68 -1.01 14.47
CA LEU A 153 5.30 -0.21 13.42
C LEU A 153 5.64 1.21 13.90
N LYS A 154 6.81 1.70 13.52
CA LYS A 154 7.18 3.11 13.71
C LYS A 154 6.30 4.01 12.84
N ARG A 155 6.08 5.25 13.29
CA ARG A 155 5.12 6.18 12.68
C ARG A 155 5.77 7.54 12.46
N PRO A 156 6.83 7.60 11.61
CA PRO A 156 7.64 8.82 11.49
C PRO A 156 6.86 9.99 10.90
N THR A 157 5.92 9.72 9.99
CA THR A 157 5.27 10.75 9.18
C THR A 157 3.77 10.54 9.05
N TYR A 158 3.11 11.53 8.43
CA TYR A 158 1.69 11.48 8.09
C TYR A 158 1.33 10.28 7.22
N MET A 159 2.15 9.94 6.20
CA MET A 159 1.81 8.88 5.25
C MET A 159 1.89 7.48 5.86
N SER A 160 2.87 7.23 6.74
CA SER A 160 2.96 5.98 7.49
C SER A 160 1.79 5.83 8.47
N LYS A 161 1.47 6.87 9.24
CA LYS A 161 0.32 6.90 10.17
C LYS A 161 -1.02 6.67 9.46
N MET A 162 -1.21 7.28 8.29
CA MET A 162 -2.43 7.10 7.49
C MET A 162 -2.59 5.68 6.96
N GLY A 163 -1.50 5.03 6.54
CA GLY A 163 -1.50 3.63 6.12
C GLY A 163 -1.93 2.69 7.25
N ILE A 164 -1.35 2.86 8.45
CA ILE A 164 -1.68 2.08 9.64
C ILE A 164 -3.14 2.32 10.07
N ALA A 165 -3.58 3.58 10.11
CA ALA A 165 -4.97 3.92 10.45
C ALA A 165 -5.98 3.30 9.47
N TRP A 166 -5.64 3.26 8.18
CA TRP A 166 -6.46 2.58 7.17
C TRP A 166 -6.48 1.07 7.36
N ALA A 167 -5.34 0.46 7.68
CA ALA A 167 -5.27 -0.96 7.96
C ALA A 167 -6.19 -1.35 9.12
N PHE A 168 -6.15 -0.67 10.25
CA PHE A 168 -7.05 -0.94 11.37
C PHE A 168 -8.53 -0.72 11.04
N ALA A 169 -8.87 0.29 10.23
CA ALA A 169 -10.24 0.47 9.77
C ALA A 169 -10.73 -0.67 8.85
N THR A 170 -9.81 -1.27 8.09
CA THR A 170 -10.11 -2.43 7.24
C THR A 170 -10.24 -3.70 8.08
N ILE A 171 -9.41 -3.87 9.11
CA ILE A 171 -9.50 -4.97 10.07
C ILE A 171 -10.83 -4.89 10.82
N MET A 172 -11.24 -3.71 11.32
CA MET A 172 -12.53 -3.50 11.98
C MET A 172 -13.71 -3.99 11.12
N ALA A 173 -13.68 -3.73 9.83
CA ALA A 173 -14.75 -4.13 8.91
C ALA A 173 -14.87 -5.66 8.74
N LYS A 174 -13.82 -6.42 9.04
CA LYS A 174 -13.76 -7.87 8.87
C LYS A 174 -13.72 -8.64 10.19
N TYR A 175 -13.05 -8.08 11.19
CA TYR A 175 -12.78 -8.69 12.50
C TYR A 175 -13.19 -7.73 13.62
N GLU A 176 -14.50 -7.42 13.69
CA GLU A 176 -15.05 -6.40 14.59
C GLU A 176 -14.66 -6.64 16.05
N ASP A 177 -14.99 -7.83 16.59
CA ASP A 177 -14.76 -8.13 18.02
C ASP A 177 -13.28 -8.11 18.37
N LYS A 178 -12.43 -8.69 17.51
CA LYS A 178 -10.98 -8.72 17.70
C LYS A 178 -10.38 -7.30 17.68
N THR A 179 -10.87 -6.43 16.79
CA THR A 179 -10.44 -5.03 16.74
C THR A 179 -10.92 -4.24 17.95
N LEU A 180 -12.15 -4.44 18.39
CA LEU A 180 -12.68 -3.78 19.59
C LEU A 180 -11.88 -4.16 20.84
N GLU A 181 -11.47 -5.43 20.97
CA GLU A 181 -10.62 -5.88 22.08
C GLU A 181 -9.23 -5.24 22.01
N TYR A 182 -8.60 -5.27 20.83
CA TYR A 182 -7.30 -4.61 20.61
C TYR A 182 -7.33 -3.11 20.96
N LEU A 183 -8.38 -2.37 20.59
CA LEU A 183 -8.46 -0.93 20.85
C LEU A 183 -8.40 -0.58 22.35
N LYS A 184 -8.72 -1.48 23.26
CA LYS A 184 -8.64 -1.27 24.72
C LYS A 184 -7.20 -1.19 25.23
N SER A 185 -6.26 -1.86 24.55
CA SER A 185 -4.85 -1.98 24.95
C SER A 185 -3.85 -1.50 23.90
N SER A 186 -4.31 -0.88 22.81
CA SER A 186 -3.48 -0.40 21.70
C SER A 186 -2.35 0.52 22.13
N SER A 187 -1.14 0.30 21.60
CA SER A 187 0.05 1.14 21.82
C SER A 187 0.20 2.26 20.77
N LEU A 188 -0.74 2.41 19.85
CA LEU A 188 -0.72 3.48 18.86
C LEU A 188 -0.63 4.86 19.53
N ASP A 189 0.16 5.77 18.94
CA ASP A 189 0.12 7.16 19.34
C ASP A 189 -1.29 7.76 19.15
N ASN A 190 -1.61 8.82 19.95
CA ASN A 190 -2.96 9.39 19.99
C ASN A 190 -3.46 9.84 18.62
N TRP A 191 -2.57 10.39 17.77
CA TRP A 191 -2.98 10.82 16.43
C TRP A 191 -3.39 9.64 15.56
N THR A 192 -2.55 8.59 15.48
CA THR A 192 -2.81 7.39 14.67
C THR A 192 -4.05 6.64 15.16
N PHE A 193 -4.19 6.50 16.48
CA PHE A 193 -5.36 5.90 17.12
C PHE A 193 -6.65 6.64 16.75
N ASN A 194 -6.67 7.97 16.97
CA ASN A 194 -7.83 8.79 16.67
C ASN A 194 -8.18 8.81 15.17
N LYS A 195 -7.15 8.75 14.30
CA LYS A 195 -7.34 8.66 12.85
C LYS A 195 -7.90 7.31 12.42
N ALA A 196 -7.49 6.22 13.07
CA ALA A 196 -8.08 4.91 12.86
C ALA A 196 -9.57 4.90 13.23
N LEU A 197 -9.95 5.45 14.40
CA LEU A 197 -11.34 5.61 14.80
C LEU A 197 -12.16 6.44 13.79
N CYS A 198 -11.56 7.52 13.26
CA CYS A 198 -12.20 8.36 12.25
C CYS A 198 -12.50 7.55 10.99
N LYS A 199 -11.48 6.84 10.44
CA LYS A 199 -11.66 5.98 9.27
C LYS A 199 -12.64 4.82 9.48
N MET A 200 -12.69 4.24 10.68
CA MET A 200 -13.69 3.23 11.04
C MET A 200 -15.11 3.80 10.97
N ARG A 201 -15.33 5.01 11.50
CA ARG A 201 -16.64 5.67 11.46
C ARG A 201 -17.06 6.08 10.04
N GLU A 202 -16.12 6.50 9.20
CA GLU A 202 -16.35 6.86 7.80
C GLU A 202 -16.63 5.63 6.91
N SER A 203 -16.18 4.45 7.28
CA SER A 203 -16.31 3.24 6.47
C SER A 203 -17.75 2.73 6.42
N PHE A 204 -18.28 2.54 5.22
CA PHE A 204 -19.60 1.89 5.02
C PHE A 204 -19.59 0.39 5.34
N ARG A 205 -18.41 -0.23 5.47
CA ARG A 205 -18.27 -1.66 5.78
C ARG A 205 -18.24 -1.96 7.29
N VAL A 206 -18.04 -0.96 8.12
CA VAL A 206 -18.07 -1.10 9.59
C VAL A 206 -19.50 -1.00 10.07
N SER A 207 -19.93 -1.92 10.94
CA SER A 207 -21.28 -1.99 11.46
C SER A 207 -21.66 -0.72 12.26
N TYR A 208 -22.94 -0.40 12.31
CA TYR A 208 -23.45 0.69 13.12
C TYR A 208 -23.11 0.47 14.61
N ASN A 209 -23.27 -0.77 15.09
CA ASN A 209 -22.97 -1.14 16.47
C ASN A 209 -21.50 -0.89 16.83
N ALA A 210 -20.56 -1.28 15.95
CA ALA A 210 -19.14 -1.00 16.15
C ALA A 210 -18.86 0.49 16.21
N LYS A 211 -19.48 1.28 15.32
CA LYS A 211 -19.32 2.74 15.30
C LYS A 211 -19.77 3.39 16.60
N GLU A 212 -20.90 2.96 17.19
CA GLU A 212 -21.37 3.46 18.48
C GLU A 212 -20.41 3.06 19.62
N LYS A 213 -19.88 1.82 19.65
CA LYS A 213 -18.92 1.37 20.65
C LYS A 213 -17.62 2.20 20.66
N ILE A 214 -17.11 2.61 19.49
CA ILE A 214 -15.86 3.38 19.37
C ILE A 214 -16.04 4.90 19.52
N LYS A 215 -17.27 5.40 19.60
CA LYS A 215 -17.61 6.84 19.59
C LYS A 215 -16.88 7.64 20.68
N TYR A 216 -16.71 7.04 21.85
CA TYR A 216 -16.12 7.68 23.03
C TYR A 216 -14.69 7.19 23.34
N MET A 217 -14.06 6.42 22.44
CA MET A 217 -12.71 5.88 22.65
C MET A 217 -11.58 6.87 22.28
N ARG A 218 -11.92 8.07 21.81
CA ARG A 218 -10.91 9.06 21.40
C ARG A 218 -9.97 9.39 22.55
N ARG A 219 -8.67 9.44 22.25
CA ARG A 219 -7.60 9.83 23.16
C ARG A 219 -7.29 11.34 23.02
N ASN A 220 -6.94 11.98 24.14
CA ASN A 220 -6.56 13.40 24.21
C ASN A 220 -5.12 13.62 23.76
#